data_80c4c44d7576e3dd6c64b7c5bbeaa481
#
_entry.id   80c4c44d7576e3dd6c64b7c5bbeaa481
#
_cell.length_a   1.000
_cell.length_b   1.000
_cell.length_c   1.000
_cell.angle_alpha   90.00
_cell.angle_beta   90.00
_cell.angle_gamma   90.00
#
_symmetry.space_group_name_H-M   'P 1'
#
loop_
_entity.id
_entity.type
_entity.pdbx_description
1 polymer ?
#
loop_
_entity_poly.entity_id
_entity_poly.type
_entity_poly.pdbx_seq_one_letter_code
_entity_poly.pdbx_strand_id
1 'polypeptide(L)'
;MIEDDPTVAEVVARYLSREGFEVEVSGDGILGLEAALASPPDLLVLDLMLPGISGVEVLRRLRMTAPVPVIMLTARSSEADRVNGLEFGADDYVAKPFSPRELTARVKAVLRRAGGWVDAPGEPTVLVAGPLELDTAARQVSLDGLPLDLTVKEFDLLAHLMRQPGRAFRREQLLEQVWGFSCGDTSTVTVHISRLREKVEADPGSPRFVKTVRGVGYRFKP
;
A
#
# COMPACT_ATOMS: atom_id res chain seq x y z
N MET A 1 -2.95 -14.87 -6.25
CA MET A 1 -3.31 -14.99 -4.82
C MET A 1 -2.55 -16.14 -4.19
N ILE A 2 -2.02 -15.95 -2.96
CA ILE A 2 -1.35 -17.01 -2.18
C ILE A 2 -2.13 -17.17 -0.88
N GLU A 3 -2.82 -18.31 -0.72
CA GLU A 3 -3.73 -18.63 0.40
C GLU A 3 -3.81 -20.14 0.54
N ASP A 4 -3.52 -20.69 1.71
CA ASP A 4 -3.48 -22.13 1.95
C ASP A 4 -4.85 -22.75 2.28
N ASP A 5 -5.83 -21.95 2.73
CA ASP A 5 -7.21 -22.42 2.91
C ASP A 5 -7.93 -22.46 1.53
N PRO A 6 -8.22 -23.63 0.99
CA PRO A 6 -8.85 -23.76 -0.33
C PRO A 6 -10.26 -23.15 -0.36
N THR A 7 -10.97 -23.12 0.78
CA THR A 7 -12.32 -22.55 0.86
C THR A 7 -12.27 -21.04 0.72
N VAL A 8 -11.33 -20.41 1.41
CA VAL A 8 -11.09 -18.95 1.32
C VAL A 8 -10.65 -18.60 -0.10
N ALA A 9 -9.66 -19.34 -0.63
CA ALA A 9 -9.12 -19.14 -1.97
C ALA A 9 -10.21 -19.23 -3.05
N GLU A 10 -11.05 -20.29 -3.02
CA GLU A 10 -12.13 -20.48 -3.98
C GLU A 10 -13.17 -19.34 -3.93
N VAL A 11 -13.60 -18.96 -2.71
CA VAL A 11 -14.59 -17.89 -2.54
C VAL A 11 -14.04 -16.57 -3.05
N VAL A 12 -12.82 -16.21 -2.68
CA VAL A 12 -12.19 -14.95 -3.12
C VAL A 12 -12.00 -14.96 -4.64
N ALA A 13 -11.44 -16.02 -5.21
CA ALA A 13 -11.22 -16.14 -6.65
C ALA A 13 -12.55 -15.97 -7.42
N ARG A 14 -13.63 -16.62 -6.96
CA ARG A 14 -14.96 -16.51 -7.57
C ARG A 14 -15.49 -15.07 -7.57
N TYR A 15 -15.31 -14.34 -6.46
CA TYR A 15 -15.76 -12.95 -6.38
C TYR A 15 -14.93 -12.03 -7.28
N LEU A 16 -13.61 -12.20 -7.33
CA LEU A 16 -12.74 -11.43 -8.20
C LEU A 16 -12.99 -11.73 -9.68
N SER A 17 -13.16 -13.01 -10.05
CA SER A 17 -13.47 -13.39 -11.45
C SER A 17 -14.81 -12.83 -11.93
N ARG A 18 -15.82 -12.71 -11.08
CA ARG A 18 -17.10 -12.05 -11.41
C ARG A 18 -16.95 -10.56 -11.73
N GLU A 19 -15.91 -9.95 -11.22
CA GLU A 19 -15.56 -8.55 -11.48
C GLU A 19 -14.59 -8.36 -12.65
N GLY A 20 -14.31 -9.46 -13.38
CA GLY A 20 -13.50 -9.45 -14.61
C GLY A 20 -12.00 -9.64 -14.38
N PHE A 21 -11.56 -10.00 -13.17
CA PHE A 21 -10.15 -10.29 -12.90
C PHE A 21 -9.81 -11.72 -13.28
N GLU A 22 -8.64 -11.91 -13.88
CA GLU A 22 -7.99 -13.21 -14.00
C GLU A 22 -7.28 -13.54 -12.67
N VAL A 23 -7.55 -14.70 -12.09
CA VAL A 23 -7.08 -15.04 -10.75
C VAL A 23 -6.31 -16.35 -10.78
N GLU A 24 -5.02 -16.26 -10.49
CA GLU A 24 -4.17 -17.42 -10.21
C GLU A 24 -4.10 -17.64 -8.68
N VAL A 25 -4.17 -18.90 -8.25
CA VAL A 25 -4.14 -19.29 -6.84
C VAL A 25 -3.00 -20.26 -6.58
N SER A 26 -2.23 -19.99 -5.53
CA SER A 26 -1.24 -20.91 -4.97
C SER A 26 -1.54 -21.13 -3.48
N GLY A 27 -1.52 -22.38 -3.03
CA GLY A 27 -1.64 -22.72 -1.60
C GLY A 27 -0.30 -22.78 -0.86
N ASP A 28 0.80 -22.52 -1.54
CA ASP A 28 2.17 -22.62 -1.00
C ASP A 28 2.92 -21.31 -1.23
N GLY A 29 3.58 -20.82 -0.17
CA GLY A 29 4.28 -19.54 -0.20
C GLY A 29 5.49 -19.53 -1.14
N ILE A 30 6.22 -20.63 -1.29
CA ILE A 30 7.41 -20.73 -2.17
C ILE A 30 6.95 -20.73 -3.62
N LEU A 31 6.03 -21.64 -3.96
CA LEU A 31 5.51 -21.76 -5.33
C LEU A 31 4.79 -20.49 -5.78
N GLY A 32 4.03 -19.88 -4.89
CA GLY A 32 3.35 -18.61 -5.16
C GLY A 32 4.31 -17.44 -5.38
N LEU A 33 5.41 -17.38 -4.62
CA LEU A 33 6.46 -16.40 -4.84
C LEU A 33 7.16 -16.60 -6.17
N GLU A 34 7.55 -17.84 -6.51
CA GLU A 34 8.18 -18.18 -7.79
C GLU A 34 7.30 -17.79 -8.97
N ALA A 35 5.99 -18.11 -8.91
CA ALA A 35 5.03 -17.72 -9.93
C ALA A 35 4.93 -16.19 -10.06
N ALA A 36 4.82 -15.46 -8.94
CA ALA A 36 4.73 -13.99 -8.93
C ALA A 36 6.00 -13.30 -9.45
N LEU A 37 7.17 -13.92 -9.30
CA LEU A 37 8.45 -13.41 -9.83
C LEU A 37 8.60 -13.73 -11.33
N ALA A 38 8.15 -14.90 -11.77
CA ALA A 38 8.22 -15.31 -13.18
C ALA A 38 7.23 -14.52 -14.06
N SER A 39 6.04 -14.25 -13.54
CA SER A 39 4.98 -13.47 -14.20
C SER A 39 4.37 -12.50 -13.19
N PRO A 40 4.93 -11.29 -13.03
CA PRO A 40 4.45 -10.34 -12.02
C PRO A 40 2.98 -9.99 -12.23
N PRO A 41 2.11 -10.24 -11.25
CA PRO A 41 0.71 -9.87 -11.33
C PRO A 41 0.50 -8.36 -11.11
N ASP A 42 -0.63 -7.81 -11.57
CA ASP A 42 -1.03 -6.43 -11.28
C ASP A 42 -1.26 -6.19 -9.78
N LEU A 43 -1.64 -7.24 -9.03
CA LEU A 43 -1.82 -7.20 -7.58
C LEU A 43 -1.70 -8.61 -6.99
N LEU A 44 -1.06 -8.71 -5.83
CA LEU A 44 -0.99 -9.94 -5.04
C LEU A 44 -1.88 -9.84 -3.79
N VAL A 45 -2.80 -10.79 -3.62
CA VAL A 45 -3.46 -11.05 -2.33
C VAL A 45 -2.68 -12.15 -1.63
N LEU A 46 -2.24 -11.92 -0.40
CA LEU A 46 -1.24 -12.76 0.27
C LEU A 46 -1.67 -13.04 1.72
N ASP A 47 -1.83 -14.31 2.07
CA ASP A 47 -2.01 -14.68 3.47
C ASP A 47 -0.71 -14.52 4.27
N LEU A 48 -0.86 -14.06 5.49
CA LEU A 48 0.23 -13.96 6.46
C LEU A 48 0.75 -15.35 6.87
N MET A 49 -0.18 -16.28 7.11
CA MET A 49 0.08 -17.58 7.69
C MET A 49 0.10 -18.67 6.62
N LEU A 50 1.22 -18.82 5.93
CA LEU A 50 1.39 -19.83 4.89
C LEU A 50 2.29 -20.97 5.35
N PRO A 51 2.11 -22.19 4.85
CA PRO A 51 3.06 -23.26 5.05
C PRO A 51 4.38 -22.97 4.31
N GLY A 52 5.47 -23.49 4.84
CA GLY A 52 6.81 -23.35 4.25
C GLY A 52 7.43 -21.99 4.60
N ILE A 53 7.09 -20.95 3.87
CA ILE A 53 7.54 -19.57 4.18
C ILE A 53 6.36 -18.67 4.50
N SER A 54 6.51 -17.82 5.52
CA SER A 54 5.45 -16.89 5.93
C SER A 54 5.15 -15.86 4.83
N GLY A 55 3.91 -15.33 4.80
CA GLY A 55 3.55 -14.27 3.88
C GLY A 55 4.42 -13.02 4.03
N VAL A 56 4.93 -12.75 5.24
CA VAL A 56 5.89 -11.66 5.48
C VAL A 56 7.19 -11.90 4.70
N GLU A 57 7.72 -13.11 4.71
CA GLU A 57 8.94 -13.45 3.98
C GLU A 57 8.71 -13.44 2.47
N VAL A 58 7.52 -13.88 2.00
CA VAL A 58 7.11 -13.72 0.60
C VAL A 58 7.13 -12.26 0.20
N LEU A 59 6.48 -11.39 0.98
CA LEU A 59 6.42 -9.96 0.73
C LEU A 59 7.81 -9.32 0.69
N ARG A 60 8.67 -9.64 1.67
CA ARG A 60 10.04 -9.13 1.75
C ARG A 60 10.84 -9.47 0.48
N ARG A 61 10.78 -10.73 0.03
CA ARG A 61 11.48 -11.17 -1.18
C ARG A 61 10.91 -10.53 -2.44
N LEU A 62 9.59 -10.42 -2.53
CA LEU A 62 8.93 -9.75 -3.65
C LEU A 62 9.36 -8.29 -3.79
N ARG A 63 9.45 -7.56 -2.67
CA ARG A 63 9.86 -6.14 -2.64
C ARG A 63 11.29 -5.90 -3.08
N MET A 64 12.17 -6.89 -2.98
CA MET A 64 13.54 -6.78 -3.50
C MET A 64 13.62 -6.83 -5.03
N THR A 65 12.56 -7.29 -5.69
CA THR A 65 12.59 -7.62 -7.12
C THR A 65 11.52 -6.90 -7.94
N ALA A 66 10.33 -6.66 -7.36
CA ALA A 66 9.19 -6.10 -8.10
C ALA A 66 8.29 -5.23 -7.22
N PRO A 67 7.84 -4.05 -7.73
CA PRO A 67 6.94 -3.15 -7.02
C PRO A 67 5.46 -3.58 -7.13
N VAL A 68 5.17 -4.88 -7.12
CA VAL A 68 3.80 -5.40 -7.22
C VAL A 68 2.97 -4.97 -6.01
N PRO A 69 1.78 -4.37 -6.19
CA PRO A 69 0.88 -4.05 -5.08
C PRO A 69 0.46 -5.30 -4.31
N VAL A 70 0.48 -5.25 -2.97
CA VAL A 70 0.16 -6.40 -2.10
C VAL A 70 -0.90 -6.03 -1.08
N ILE A 71 -1.97 -6.82 -1.04
CA ILE A 71 -2.96 -6.83 0.05
C ILE A 71 -2.71 -8.05 0.92
N MET A 72 -2.37 -7.83 2.19
CA MET A 72 -2.18 -8.93 3.15
C MET A 72 -3.50 -9.37 3.78
N LEU A 73 -3.72 -10.67 3.88
CA LEU A 73 -4.77 -11.25 4.71
C LEU A 73 -4.18 -11.64 6.07
N THR A 74 -4.80 -11.20 7.17
CA THR A 74 -4.24 -11.43 8.51
C THR A 74 -5.28 -12.05 9.44
N ALA A 75 -4.88 -12.97 10.31
CA ALA A 75 -5.71 -13.35 11.45
C ALA A 75 -5.82 -12.17 12.42
N ARG A 76 -7.00 -11.95 13.03
CA ARG A 76 -7.34 -10.80 13.89
C ARG A 76 -6.57 -10.74 15.22
N SER A 77 -5.34 -11.24 15.30
CA SER A 77 -4.74 -11.63 16.55
C SER A 77 -3.94 -10.58 17.31
N SER A 78 -3.49 -9.48 16.80
CA SER A 78 -3.03 -8.35 17.60
C SER A 78 -2.77 -7.09 16.78
N GLU A 79 -2.80 -5.93 17.42
CA GLU A 79 -2.33 -4.66 16.87
C GLU A 79 -0.84 -4.75 16.47
N ALA A 80 -0.05 -5.53 17.23
CA ALA A 80 1.36 -5.77 16.96
C ALA A 80 1.60 -6.58 15.66
N ASP A 81 0.79 -7.62 15.37
CA ASP A 81 0.95 -8.40 14.14
C ASP A 81 0.56 -7.58 12.90
N ARG A 82 -0.41 -6.67 13.04
CA ARG A 82 -0.80 -5.73 11.97
C ARG A 82 0.26 -4.67 11.72
N VAL A 83 0.84 -4.13 12.80
CA VAL A 83 1.94 -3.16 12.72
C VAL A 83 3.17 -3.82 12.09
N ASN A 84 3.57 -5.01 12.54
CA ASN A 84 4.70 -5.75 11.97
C ASN A 84 4.48 -6.08 10.49
N GLY A 85 3.29 -6.54 10.12
CA GLY A 85 2.99 -6.81 8.72
C GLY A 85 3.00 -5.54 7.84
N LEU A 86 2.46 -4.42 8.32
CA LEU A 86 2.58 -3.11 7.67
C LEU A 86 4.04 -2.65 7.59
N GLU A 87 4.90 -2.96 8.55
CA GLU A 87 6.34 -2.66 8.53
C GLU A 87 7.09 -3.34 7.37
N PHE A 88 6.55 -4.36 6.71
CA PHE A 88 7.19 -5.07 5.59
C PHE A 88 6.79 -4.61 4.17
N GLY A 89 5.98 -3.57 3.98
CA GLY A 89 5.73 -2.99 2.67
C GLY A 89 4.45 -3.41 1.95
N ALA A 90 3.47 -3.97 2.65
CA ALA A 90 2.16 -4.19 2.08
C ALA A 90 1.44 -2.85 1.83
N ASP A 91 0.61 -2.82 0.80
CA ASP A 91 -0.15 -1.63 0.41
C ASP A 91 -1.47 -1.53 1.17
N ASP A 92 -2.04 -2.67 1.59
CA ASP A 92 -3.24 -2.74 2.41
C ASP A 92 -3.32 -4.05 3.21
N TYR A 93 -4.23 -4.10 4.20
CA TYR A 93 -4.49 -5.25 5.07
C TYR A 93 -5.96 -5.52 5.22
N VAL A 94 -6.31 -6.80 5.25
CA VAL A 94 -7.67 -7.27 5.50
C VAL A 94 -7.64 -8.31 6.60
N ALA A 95 -8.31 -8.02 7.72
CA ALA A 95 -8.38 -8.95 8.85
C ALA A 95 -9.39 -10.08 8.58
N LYS A 96 -9.00 -11.33 8.79
CA LYS A 96 -9.89 -12.50 8.80
C LYS A 96 -10.70 -12.52 10.12
N PRO A 97 -12.03 -12.80 10.10
CA PRO A 97 -12.86 -13.05 8.93
C PRO A 97 -13.24 -11.76 8.21
N PHE A 98 -13.19 -11.76 6.89
CA PHE A 98 -13.52 -10.63 6.04
C PHE A 98 -14.70 -10.94 5.09
N SER A 99 -15.34 -9.89 4.60
CA SER A 99 -16.29 -10.03 3.52
C SER A 99 -15.58 -10.11 2.16
N PRO A 100 -15.86 -11.10 1.30
CA PRO A 100 -15.30 -11.14 -0.05
C PRO A 100 -15.60 -9.88 -0.87
N ARG A 101 -16.75 -9.23 -0.62
CA ARG A 101 -17.09 -7.94 -1.22
C ARG A 101 -16.16 -6.82 -0.77
N GLU A 102 -15.78 -6.81 0.51
CA GLU A 102 -14.83 -5.84 1.06
C GLU A 102 -13.46 -6.02 0.39
N LEU A 103 -12.94 -7.25 0.36
CA LEU A 103 -11.66 -7.54 -0.30
C LEU A 103 -11.68 -7.13 -1.77
N THR A 104 -12.76 -7.46 -2.51
CA THR A 104 -12.91 -7.06 -3.90
C THR A 104 -12.90 -5.53 -4.08
N ALA A 105 -13.57 -4.80 -3.21
CA ALA A 105 -13.56 -3.33 -3.25
C ALA A 105 -12.14 -2.77 -3.01
N ARG A 106 -11.37 -3.37 -2.10
CA ARG A 106 -9.98 -3.00 -1.82
C ARG A 106 -9.06 -3.30 -3.00
N VAL A 107 -9.19 -4.49 -3.62
CA VAL A 107 -8.46 -4.85 -4.84
C VAL A 107 -8.69 -3.82 -5.94
N LYS A 108 -9.96 -3.48 -6.22
CA LYS A 108 -10.30 -2.45 -7.22
C LYS A 108 -9.70 -1.07 -6.85
N ALA A 109 -9.73 -0.70 -5.58
CA ALA A 109 -9.20 0.57 -5.12
C ALA A 109 -7.67 0.64 -5.28
N VAL A 110 -6.95 -0.44 -4.99
CA VAL A 110 -5.50 -0.53 -5.18
C VAL A 110 -5.14 -0.49 -6.66
N LEU A 111 -5.78 -1.31 -7.49
CA LEU A 111 -5.51 -1.39 -8.94
C LEU A 111 -5.83 -0.10 -9.69
N ARG A 112 -6.96 0.55 -9.39
CA ARG A 112 -7.33 1.84 -10.02
C ARG A 112 -6.23 2.89 -9.85
N ARG A 113 -5.49 2.84 -8.78
CA ARG A 113 -4.43 3.79 -8.44
C ARG A 113 -3.06 3.36 -8.94
N ALA A 114 -2.80 2.04 -9.01
CA ALA A 114 -1.61 1.52 -9.67
C ALA A 114 -1.60 1.88 -11.17
N GLY A 115 -2.79 2.02 -11.79
CA GLY A 115 -2.97 2.53 -13.16
C GLY A 115 -2.76 4.04 -13.35
N GLY A 116 -2.34 4.77 -12.31
CA GLY A 116 -2.08 6.21 -12.32
C GLY A 116 -3.25 7.03 -11.74
N TRP A 117 -2.91 8.08 -11.00
CA TRP A 117 -3.85 9.15 -10.71
C TRP A 117 -4.23 9.79 -12.05
N VAL A 118 -5.52 9.84 -12.35
CA VAL A 118 -5.99 10.75 -13.39
C VAL A 118 -5.89 12.14 -12.76
N ASP A 119 -4.77 12.83 -13.04
CA ASP A 119 -4.64 14.23 -12.64
C ASP A 119 -5.80 15.00 -13.26
N ALA A 120 -6.44 15.87 -12.48
CA ALA A 120 -7.44 16.75 -13.04
C ALA A 120 -6.78 17.59 -14.16
N PRO A 121 -7.47 17.83 -15.27
CA PRO A 121 -6.89 18.61 -16.36
C PRO A 121 -6.37 19.96 -15.85
N GLY A 122 -5.04 20.20 -15.97
CA GLY A 122 -4.41 21.44 -15.55
C GLY A 122 -3.67 21.39 -14.20
N GLU A 123 -3.67 20.26 -13.49
CA GLU A 123 -2.79 20.10 -12.32
C GLU A 123 -1.33 19.86 -12.74
N PRO A 124 -0.34 20.43 -11.99
CA PRO A 124 1.06 20.19 -12.29
C PRO A 124 1.39 18.70 -12.08
N THR A 125 2.02 18.11 -13.07
CA THR A 125 2.49 16.71 -13.01
C THR A 125 3.73 16.57 -12.11
N VAL A 126 4.49 17.65 -11.92
CA VAL A 126 5.68 17.67 -11.06
C VAL A 126 5.41 18.54 -9.83
N LEU A 127 5.52 17.97 -8.66
CA LEU A 127 5.40 18.64 -7.36
C LEU A 127 6.79 18.79 -6.74
N VAL A 128 7.15 20.03 -6.36
CA VAL A 128 8.48 20.35 -5.82
C VAL A 128 8.36 20.97 -4.43
N ALA A 129 9.19 20.49 -3.50
CA ALA A 129 9.30 21.04 -2.15
C ALA A 129 10.78 21.01 -1.68
N GLY A 130 11.51 22.07 -2.00
CA GLY A 130 12.95 22.13 -1.77
C GLY A 130 13.69 21.02 -2.54
N PRO A 131 14.40 20.11 -1.85
CA PRO A 131 15.14 19.02 -2.51
C PRO A 131 14.25 17.84 -2.92
N LEU A 132 12.99 17.81 -2.48
CA LEU A 132 12.04 16.73 -2.77
C LEU A 132 11.25 17.06 -4.04
N GLU A 133 11.35 16.19 -5.05
CA GLU A 133 10.62 16.28 -6.30
C GLU A 133 9.80 15.02 -6.53
N LEU A 134 8.55 15.16 -6.99
CA LEU A 134 7.62 14.07 -7.27
C LEU A 134 6.96 14.30 -8.61
N ASP A 135 7.21 13.39 -9.59
CA ASP A 135 6.53 13.35 -10.87
C ASP A 135 5.36 12.37 -10.82
N THR A 136 4.14 12.90 -10.88
CA THR A 136 2.91 12.11 -10.80
C THR A 136 2.66 11.31 -12.06
N ALA A 137 3.07 11.81 -13.24
CA ALA A 137 2.90 11.13 -14.49
C ALA A 137 3.88 9.97 -14.67
N ALA A 138 5.16 10.20 -14.34
CA ALA A 138 6.19 9.16 -14.36
C ALA A 138 6.16 8.23 -13.13
N ARG A 139 5.40 8.59 -12.06
CA ARG A 139 5.42 7.94 -10.75
C ARG A 139 6.82 7.83 -10.14
N GLN A 140 7.59 8.89 -10.27
CA GLN A 140 8.97 8.98 -9.78
C GLN A 140 9.07 10.00 -8.66
N VAL A 141 9.95 9.71 -7.70
CA VAL A 141 10.31 10.61 -6.59
C VAL A 141 11.80 10.71 -6.51
N SER A 142 12.33 11.90 -6.27
CA SER A 142 13.73 12.12 -5.97
C SER A 142 13.90 13.06 -4.77
N LEU A 143 14.98 12.86 -4.05
CA LEU A 143 15.44 13.75 -2.96
C LEU A 143 16.89 14.13 -3.25
N ASP A 144 17.18 15.44 -3.31
CA ASP A 144 18.47 15.96 -3.73
C ASP A 144 18.96 15.41 -5.09
N GLY A 145 18.02 15.15 -6.02
CA GLY A 145 18.27 14.57 -7.33
C GLY A 145 18.52 13.07 -7.33
N LEU A 146 18.52 12.40 -6.17
CA LEU A 146 18.65 10.95 -6.07
C LEU A 146 17.28 10.28 -6.07
N PRO A 147 17.05 9.26 -6.91
CA PRO A 147 15.76 8.58 -6.96
C PRO A 147 15.46 7.86 -5.64
N LEU A 148 14.20 7.94 -5.19
CA LEU A 148 13.69 7.22 -4.02
C LEU A 148 12.74 6.11 -4.46
N ASP A 149 12.92 4.93 -3.88
CA ASP A 149 12.04 3.80 -4.09
C ASP A 149 10.89 3.84 -3.08
N LEU A 150 9.71 4.27 -3.55
CA LEU A 150 8.48 4.27 -2.78
C LEU A 150 7.55 3.16 -3.26
N THR A 151 6.84 2.53 -2.31
CA THR A 151 5.72 1.66 -2.68
C THR A 151 4.59 2.48 -3.29
N VAL A 152 3.65 1.82 -3.98
CA VAL A 152 2.49 2.49 -4.61
C VAL A 152 1.76 3.39 -3.60
N LYS A 153 1.53 2.90 -2.39
CA LYS A 153 0.81 3.66 -1.36
C LYS A 153 1.61 4.75 -0.69
N GLU A 154 2.91 4.58 -0.51
CA GLU A 154 3.79 5.65 -0.04
C GLU A 154 3.84 6.80 -1.04
N PHE A 155 3.93 6.47 -2.34
CA PHE A 155 3.87 7.45 -3.42
C PHE A 155 2.53 8.21 -3.42
N ASP A 156 1.41 7.49 -3.42
CA ASP A 156 0.06 8.08 -3.43
C ASP A 156 -0.17 9.00 -2.22
N LEU A 157 0.30 8.57 -1.04
CA LEU A 157 0.20 9.35 0.19
C LEU A 157 1.03 10.63 0.11
N LEU A 158 2.27 10.53 -0.37
CA LEU A 158 3.15 11.69 -0.54
C LEU A 158 2.57 12.67 -1.56
N ALA A 159 2.14 12.19 -2.73
CA ALA A 159 1.52 13.01 -3.77
C ALA A 159 0.28 13.73 -3.25
N HIS A 160 -0.60 13.01 -2.53
CA HIS A 160 -1.79 13.61 -1.93
C HIS A 160 -1.47 14.74 -0.94
N LEU A 161 -0.48 14.52 -0.08
CA LEU A 161 -0.05 15.51 0.91
C LEU A 161 0.66 16.71 0.26
N MET A 162 1.50 16.47 -0.75
CA MET A 162 2.24 17.54 -1.48
C MET A 162 1.31 18.42 -2.33
N ARG A 163 0.20 17.90 -2.85
CA ARG A 163 -0.79 18.71 -3.58
C ARG A 163 -1.52 19.73 -2.71
N GLN A 164 -1.55 19.52 -1.41
CA GLN A 164 -2.25 20.41 -0.47
C GLN A 164 -1.34 20.82 0.70
N PRO A 165 -0.25 21.55 0.41
CA PRO A 165 0.73 21.92 1.44
C PRO A 165 0.08 22.80 2.49
N GLY A 166 0.46 22.60 3.75
CA GLY A 166 -0.09 23.32 4.89
C GLY A 166 -1.43 22.81 5.42
N ARG A 167 -2.18 22.05 4.63
CA ARG A 167 -3.44 21.45 5.08
C ARG A 167 -3.19 20.26 6.00
N ALA A 168 -3.87 20.23 7.14
CA ALA A 168 -3.88 19.09 8.04
C ALA A 168 -5.03 18.13 7.67
N PHE A 169 -4.71 16.84 7.56
CA PHE A 169 -5.66 15.78 7.27
C PHE A 169 -5.81 14.87 8.47
N ARG A 170 -7.04 14.50 8.79
CA ARG A 170 -7.31 13.41 9.75
C ARG A 170 -6.94 12.07 9.15
N ARG A 171 -6.66 11.08 10.01
CA ARG A 171 -6.31 9.73 9.55
C ARG A 171 -7.41 9.10 8.69
N GLU A 172 -8.67 9.29 9.09
CA GLU A 172 -9.85 8.81 8.37
C GLU A 172 -9.94 9.45 6.97
N GLN A 173 -9.65 10.74 6.86
CA GLN A 173 -9.63 11.43 5.56
C GLN A 173 -8.52 10.91 4.65
N LEU A 174 -7.32 10.66 5.18
CA LEU A 174 -6.24 10.06 4.42
C LEU A 174 -6.59 8.63 4.00
N LEU A 175 -7.20 7.84 4.89
CA LEU A 175 -7.65 6.50 4.59
C LEU A 175 -8.67 6.50 3.43
N GLU A 176 -9.64 7.41 3.47
CA GLU A 176 -10.64 7.56 2.41
C GLU A 176 -10.01 8.07 1.10
N GLN A 177 -9.21 9.13 1.18
CA GLN A 177 -8.69 9.82 0.00
C GLN A 177 -7.52 9.10 -0.66
N VAL A 178 -6.69 8.38 0.10
CA VAL A 178 -5.52 7.65 -0.42
C VAL A 178 -5.80 6.15 -0.57
N TRP A 179 -6.62 5.52 0.24
CA TRP A 179 -6.96 4.09 0.13
C TRP A 179 -8.34 3.84 -0.49
N GLY A 180 -9.27 4.82 -0.44
CA GLY A 180 -10.58 4.76 -1.11
C GLY A 180 -11.68 4.09 -0.32
N PHE A 181 -11.51 3.92 0.98
CA PHE A 181 -12.54 3.39 1.86
C PHE A 181 -12.66 4.21 3.13
N SER A 182 -13.90 4.46 3.52
CA SER A 182 -14.27 5.30 4.67
C SER A 182 -14.33 4.51 6.00
N CYS A 183 -14.27 3.18 5.95
CA CYS A 183 -14.29 2.31 7.12
C CYS A 183 -13.04 1.43 7.13
N GLY A 184 -12.33 1.38 8.24
CA GLY A 184 -11.13 0.55 8.39
C GLY A 184 -10.23 1.03 9.52
N ASP A 185 -9.17 0.26 9.76
CA ASP A 185 -8.17 0.61 10.76
C ASP A 185 -7.27 1.73 10.26
N THR A 186 -7.30 2.87 10.95
CA THR A 186 -6.48 4.04 10.63
C THR A 186 -4.99 3.82 10.96
N SER A 187 -4.61 2.71 11.60
CA SER A 187 -3.22 2.32 11.84
C SER A 187 -2.43 2.18 10.54
N THR A 188 -3.09 1.74 9.45
CA THR A 188 -2.55 1.70 8.09
C THR A 188 -1.91 3.04 7.69
N VAL A 189 -2.60 4.16 7.92
CA VAL A 189 -2.09 5.51 7.63
C VAL A 189 -0.85 5.81 8.47
N THR A 190 -0.89 5.48 9.78
CA THR A 190 0.21 5.76 10.69
C THR A 190 1.49 5.04 10.28
N VAL A 191 1.39 3.78 9.89
CA VAL A 191 2.54 2.99 9.46
C VAL A 191 3.12 3.50 8.13
N HIS A 192 2.26 3.82 7.14
CA HIS A 192 2.75 4.39 5.88
C HIS A 192 3.39 5.78 6.07
N ILE A 193 2.90 6.59 7.00
CA ILE A 193 3.57 7.85 7.38
C ILE A 193 4.95 7.57 8.00
N SER A 194 5.08 6.58 8.88
CA SER A 194 6.38 6.21 9.48
C SER A 194 7.39 5.86 8.40
N ARG A 195 7.03 4.95 7.50
CA ARG A 195 7.89 4.51 6.40
C ARG A 195 8.22 5.60 5.41
N LEU A 196 7.22 6.41 5.06
CA LEU A 196 7.44 7.55 4.19
C LEU A 196 8.50 8.47 4.79
N ARG A 197 8.43 8.73 6.11
CA ARG A 197 9.44 9.51 6.82
C ARG A 197 10.83 8.88 6.78
N GLU A 198 10.93 7.56 6.95
CA GLU A 198 12.21 6.83 6.86
C GLU A 198 12.91 7.04 5.51
N LYS A 199 12.14 7.31 4.45
CA LYS A 199 12.67 7.50 3.08
C LYS A 199 12.88 8.97 2.70
N VAL A 200 12.00 9.88 3.14
CA VAL A 200 12.03 11.29 2.69
C VAL A 200 12.59 12.27 3.73
N GLU A 201 12.76 11.85 4.98
CA GLU A 201 13.26 12.72 6.05
C GLU A 201 14.68 12.35 6.44
N ALA A 202 15.49 13.35 6.73
CA ALA A 202 16.83 13.13 7.29
C ALA A 202 16.78 12.54 8.71
N ASP A 203 15.74 12.90 9.49
CA ASP A 203 15.43 12.36 10.81
C ASP A 203 13.92 12.10 10.91
N PRO A 204 13.48 10.83 10.84
CA PRO A 204 12.06 10.47 10.97
C PRO A 204 11.42 10.91 12.30
N GLY A 205 12.19 11.02 13.38
CA GLY A 205 11.75 11.48 14.70
C GLY A 205 11.50 12.98 14.76
N SER A 206 12.21 13.74 13.92
CA SER A 206 12.07 15.19 13.78
C SER A 206 11.76 15.61 12.33
N PRO A 207 10.65 15.12 11.75
CA PRO A 207 10.36 15.23 10.33
C PRO A 207 10.29 16.69 9.87
N ARG A 208 10.83 16.99 8.69
CA ARG A 208 10.75 18.30 8.03
C ARG A 208 9.48 18.43 7.20
N PHE A 209 9.23 17.46 6.33
CA PHE A 209 8.15 17.51 5.33
C PHE A 209 6.81 17.00 5.87
N VAL A 210 6.78 15.79 6.44
CA VAL A 210 5.53 15.17 6.89
C VAL A 210 5.35 15.36 8.40
N LYS A 211 4.70 16.46 8.78
CA LYS A 211 4.48 16.86 10.19
C LYS A 211 3.29 16.14 10.81
N THR A 212 3.42 15.75 12.08
CA THR A 212 2.27 15.36 12.91
C THR A 212 1.60 16.61 13.47
N VAL A 213 0.29 16.72 13.28
CA VAL A 213 -0.56 17.72 13.91
C VAL A 213 -1.30 17.06 15.06
N ARG A 214 -0.85 17.31 16.31
CA ARG A 214 -1.40 16.64 17.50
C ARG A 214 -2.91 16.83 17.59
N GLY A 215 -3.62 15.74 17.89
CA GLY A 215 -5.08 15.74 17.98
C GLY A 215 -5.82 15.80 16.62
N VAL A 216 -5.11 15.96 15.50
CA VAL A 216 -5.70 16.02 14.15
C VAL A 216 -5.21 14.88 13.28
N GLY A 217 -3.94 14.82 12.93
CA GLY A 217 -3.37 13.85 12.02
C GLY A 217 -2.06 14.33 11.40
N TYR A 218 -2.00 14.47 10.07
CA TYR A 218 -0.76 14.76 9.35
C TYR A 218 -0.90 15.91 8.36
N ARG A 219 0.22 16.59 8.09
CA ARG A 219 0.31 17.73 7.18
C ARG A 219 1.65 17.75 6.49
N PHE A 220 1.66 18.09 5.20
CA PHE A 220 2.89 18.39 4.47
C PHE A 220 3.32 19.85 4.71
N LYS A 221 4.59 20.05 4.95
CA LYS A 221 5.22 21.36 5.03
C LYS A 221 6.42 21.38 4.08
N PRO A 222 6.42 22.23 3.02
CA PRO A 222 7.55 22.34 2.09
C PRO A 222 8.79 22.95 2.74
#